data_82f14d228d20d62f68fe1e27c0426cca
#
_entry.id   82f14d228d20d62f68fe1e27c0426cca
#
_cell.length_a   1.000
_cell.length_b   1.000
_cell.length_c   1.000
_cell.angle_alpha   90.00
_cell.angle_beta   90.00
_cell.angle_gamma   90.00
#
_symmetry.space_group_name_H-M   'P 1'
#
loop_
_entity.id
_entity.type
_entity.pdbx_description
1 polymer ?
#
loop_
_entity_poly.entity_id
_entity_poly.type
_entity_poly.pdbx_seq_one_letter_code
_entity_poly.pdbx_strand_id
1 'polypeptide(L)'
;ILFVHGRRTFQWTAAERQALRKYVESGGLLFADSICASSQFAESFRREMRLTFPEQVLRRLPTEHELFTSDFGGFDVRQVTLRSPASQQDSSPSRINELKVTPHIEGIQLDGRLAVAFSPYDLSCALENQVSLECRGYIQKDAARVGSNIVIYALQQ
;
A
#
# COMPACT_ATOMS: atom_id res chain seq x y z
N ILE A 1 -4.67 -13.76 2.52
CA ILE A 1 -3.91 -12.59 2.05
C ILE A 1 -2.62 -13.05 1.39
N LEU A 2 -2.32 -12.52 0.20
CA LEU A 2 -1.03 -12.63 -0.46
C LEU A 2 -0.33 -11.27 -0.34
N PHE A 3 0.87 -11.24 0.25
CA PHE A 3 1.65 -10.02 0.40
C PHE A 3 2.82 -10.00 -0.58
N VAL A 4 2.95 -8.90 -1.34
CA VAL A 4 4.01 -8.68 -2.32
C VAL A 4 4.64 -7.32 -2.07
N HIS A 5 5.93 -7.27 -1.87
CA HIS A 5 6.64 -6.02 -1.68
C HIS A 5 7.95 -6.00 -2.47
N GLY A 6 8.46 -4.82 -2.74
CA GLY A 6 9.69 -4.72 -3.50
C GLY A 6 10.17 -3.29 -3.75
N ARG A 7 11.39 -3.21 -4.31
CA ARG A 7 12.05 -1.93 -4.64
C ARG A 7 12.44 -1.83 -6.11
N ARG A 8 12.50 -2.97 -6.83
CA ARG A 8 12.98 -3.03 -8.21
C ARG A 8 11.84 -3.25 -9.19
N THR A 9 12.12 -2.96 -10.45
CA THR A 9 11.24 -3.34 -11.55
C THR A 9 11.04 -4.85 -11.57
N PHE A 10 9.83 -5.29 -11.84
CA PHE A 10 9.49 -6.69 -12.01
C PHE A 10 8.45 -6.88 -13.11
N GLN A 11 8.29 -8.12 -13.54
CA GLN A 11 7.28 -8.53 -14.49
C GLN A 11 6.86 -9.97 -14.17
N TRP A 12 5.55 -10.21 -14.14
CA TRP A 12 5.01 -11.55 -14.03
C TRP A 12 4.84 -12.21 -15.40
N THR A 13 4.99 -13.51 -15.44
CA THR A 13 4.61 -14.32 -16.59
C THR A 13 3.09 -14.36 -16.77
N ALA A 14 2.62 -14.77 -17.92
CA ALA A 14 1.17 -14.96 -18.15
C ALA A 14 0.56 -15.97 -17.18
N ALA A 15 1.29 -17.04 -16.87
CA ALA A 15 0.85 -18.08 -15.93
C ALA A 15 0.72 -17.54 -14.48
N GLU A 16 1.69 -16.73 -14.03
CA GLU A 16 1.64 -16.10 -12.71
C GLU A 16 0.47 -15.11 -12.60
N ARG A 17 0.24 -14.28 -13.63
CA ARG A 17 -0.93 -13.39 -13.67
C ARG A 17 -2.25 -14.17 -13.63
N GLN A 18 -2.35 -15.28 -14.36
CA GLN A 18 -3.55 -16.11 -14.33
C GLN A 18 -3.77 -16.75 -12.96
N ALA A 19 -2.70 -17.26 -12.32
CA ALA A 19 -2.78 -17.83 -10.98
C ALA A 19 -3.19 -16.77 -9.94
N LEU A 20 -2.59 -15.57 -10.02
CA LEU A 20 -2.94 -14.44 -9.15
C LEU A 20 -4.40 -14.03 -9.34
N ARG A 21 -4.84 -13.89 -10.59
CA ARG A 21 -6.23 -13.55 -10.89
C ARG A 21 -7.20 -14.56 -10.27
N LYS A 22 -6.95 -15.85 -10.48
CA LYS A 22 -7.77 -16.92 -9.89
C LYS A 22 -7.79 -16.86 -8.37
N TYR A 23 -6.65 -16.61 -7.73
CA TYR A 23 -6.56 -16.44 -6.28
C TYR A 23 -7.42 -15.28 -5.79
N VAL A 24 -7.32 -14.12 -6.44
CA VAL A 24 -8.07 -12.93 -6.07
C VAL A 24 -9.57 -13.12 -6.32
N GLU A 25 -9.97 -13.68 -7.47
CA GLU A 25 -11.37 -13.96 -7.79
C GLU A 25 -12.01 -15.00 -6.86
N SER A 26 -11.21 -15.91 -6.29
CA SER A 26 -11.68 -16.90 -5.31
C SER A 26 -11.80 -16.35 -3.87
N GLY A 27 -11.70 -15.05 -3.65
CA GLY A 27 -11.85 -14.42 -2.34
C GLY A 27 -10.53 -13.98 -1.71
N GLY A 28 -9.38 -14.22 -2.36
CA GLY A 28 -8.09 -13.75 -1.85
C GLY A 28 -7.94 -12.23 -1.92
N LEU A 29 -7.22 -11.64 -0.96
CA LEU A 29 -6.77 -10.25 -1.03
C LEU A 29 -5.29 -10.19 -1.38
N LEU A 30 -4.95 -9.44 -2.44
CA LEU A 30 -3.57 -9.07 -2.75
C LEU A 30 -3.22 -7.78 -2.05
N PHE A 31 -2.25 -7.81 -1.16
CA PHE A 31 -1.66 -6.61 -0.56
C PHE A 31 -0.27 -6.37 -1.14
N ALA A 32 -0.01 -5.15 -1.60
CA ALA A 32 1.30 -4.79 -2.13
C ALA A 32 1.85 -3.53 -1.47
N ASP A 33 3.18 -3.47 -1.31
CA ASP A 33 3.90 -2.38 -0.67
C ASP A 33 5.17 -2.01 -1.46
N SER A 34 5.33 -0.72 -1.71
CA SER A 34 6.49 -0.18 -2.41
C SER A 34 7.58 0.22 -1.40
N ILE A 35 8.57 -0.62 -1.20
CA ILE A 35 9.71 -0.37 -0.30
C ILE A 35 10.35 0.99 -0.63
N CYS A 36 10.51 1.84 0.38
CA CYS A 36 11.06 3.19 0.26
C CYS A 36 10.34 4.08 -0.77
N ALA A 37 9.06 3.81 -1.05
CA ALA A 37 8.27 4.48 -2.09
C ALA A 37 8.92 4.41 -3.49
N SER A 38 9.49 3.25 -3.83
CA SER A 38 10.14 3.04 -5.12
C SER A 38 9.17 3.21 -6.29
N SER A 39 9.43 4.19 -7.15
CA SER A 39 8.66 4.40 -8.37
C SER A 39 8.77 3.21 -9.33
N GLN A 40 9.94 2.56 -9.41
CA GLN A 40 10.17 1.39 -10.26
C GLN A 40 9.23 0.23 -9.91
N PHE A 41 9.10 -0.09 -8.61
CA PHE A 41 8.17 -1.11 -8.15
C PHE A 41 6.73 -0.68 -8.37
N ALA A 42 6.37 0.55 -7.99
CA ALA A 42 5.02 1.07 -8.11
C ALA A 42 4.51 1.08 -9.56
N GLU A 43 5.35 1.50 -10.51
CA GLU A 43 5.02 1.48 -11.95
C GLU A 43 4.86 0.06 -12.47
N SER A 44 5.76 -0.86 -12.05
CA SER A 44 5.66 -2.28 -12.39
C SER A 44 4.38 -2.88 -11.84
N PHE A 45 4.06 -2.64 -10.57
CA PHE A 45 2.84 -3.16 -9.95
C PHE A 45 1.57 -2.67 -10.68
N ARG A 46 1.48 -1.37 -10.96
CA ARG A 46 0.34 -0.80 -11.69
C ARG A 46 0.22 -1.38 -13.10
N ARG A 47 1.35 -1.62 -13.78
CA ARG A 47 1.35 -2.29 -15.10
C ARG A 47 0.84 -3.72 -14.98
N GLU A 48 1.33 -4.48 -14.02
CA GLU A 48 0.91 -5.87 -13.81
C GLU A 48 -0.58 -5.97 -13.43
N MET A 49 -1.10 -5.01 -12.65
CA MET A 49 -2.54 -4.96 -12.34
C MET A 49 -3.38 -4.71 -13.60
N ARG A 50 -2.98 -3.80 -14.49
CA ARG A 50 -3.68 -3.58 -15.76
C ARG A 50 -3.66 -4.81 -16.67
N LEU A 51 -2.59 -5.61 -16.63
CA LEU A 51 -2.48 -6.84 -17.43
C LEU A 51 -3.27 -8.01 -16.79
N THR A 52 -3.38 -8.04 -15.48
CA THR A 52 -4.08 -9.11 -14.73
C THR A 52 -5.58 -8.86 -14.70
N PHE A 53 -6.00 -7.61 -14.53
CA PHE A 53 -7.39 -7.17 -14.41
C PHE A 53 -7.68 -6.03 -15.41
N PRO A 54 -7.67 -6.31 -16.74
CA PRO A 54 -7.83 -5.28 -17.76
C PRO A 54 -9.20 -4.56 -17.70
N GLU A 55 -10.20 -5.19 -17.12
CA GLU A 55 -11.54 -4.66 -16.88
C GLU A 55 -11.64 -3.75 -15.65
N GLN A 56 -10.60 -3.72 -14.80
CA GLN A 56 -10.57 -2.97 -13.55
C GLN A 56 -9.53 -1.86 -13.58
N VAL A 57 -9.75 -0.85 -12.76
CA VAL A 57 -8.80 0.26 -12.60
C VAL A 57 -8.33 0.31 -11.16
N LEU A 58 -7.02 0.22 -10.96
CA LEU A 58 -6.39 0.49 -9.67
C LEU A 58 -6.53 1.98 -9.36
N ARG A 59 -7.34 2.35 -8.36
CA ARG A 59 -7.65 3.73 -7.99
C ARG A 59 -7.31 4.00 -6.54
N ARG A 60 -6.92 5.24 -6.24
CA ARG A 60 -6.78 5.68 -4.86
C ARG A 60 -8.12 5.54 -4.13
N LEU A 61 -8.09 4.92 -2.95
CA LEU A 61 -9.26 4.80 -2.10
C LEU A 61 -9.63 6.19 -1.53
N PRO A 62 -10.93 6.54 -1.48
CA PRO A 62 -11.37 7.77 -0.85
C PRO A 62 -11.15 7.72 0.66
N THR A 63 -11.04 8.86 1.32
CA THR A 63 -10.81 8.97 2.78
C THR A 63 -11.91 8.31 3.60
N GLU A 64 -13.10 8.27 3.04
CA GLU A 64 -14.32 7.70 3.65
C GLU A 64 -14.38 6.17 3.51
N HIS A 65 -13.44 5.56 2.77
CA HIS A 65 -13.42 4.10 2.61
C HIS A 65 -13.29 3.43 3.98
N GLU A 66 -14.10 2.39 4.21
CA GLU A 66 -14.17 1.68 5.50
C GLU A 66 -12.79 1.21 5.99
N LEU A 67 -11.87 0.83 5.10
CA LEU A 67 -10.49 0.47 5.43
C LEU A 67 -9.79 1.53 6.32
N PHE A 68 -10.19 2.80 6.24
CA PHE A 68 -9.57 3.90 6.99
C PHE A 68 -10.30 4.25 8.28
N THR A 69 -11.45 3.62 8.53
CA THR A 69 -12.29 3.85 9.72
C THR A 69 -12.07 2.76 10.77
N SER A 70 -12.66 2.93 11.92
CA SER A 70 -12.69 1.89 12.98
C SER A 70 -13.94 1.01 12.94
N ASP A 71 -14.84 1.21 11.97
CA ASP A 71 -16.19 0.64 11.97
C ASP A 71 -16.18 -0.90 11.82
N PHE A 72 -15.13 -1.44 11.20
CA PHE A 72 -14.93 -2.90 11.05
C PHE A 72 -14.04 -3.51 12.15
N GLY A 73 -13.82 -2.80 13.28
CA GLY A 73 -12.98 -3.26 14.40
C GLY A 73 -11.48 -2.94 14.23
N GLY A 74 -11.12 -2.18 13.21
CA GLY A 74 -9.77 -1.68 12.98
C GLY A 74 -9.48 -0.36 13.70
N PHE A 75 -8.55 0.39 13.15
CA PHE A 75 -8.12 1.71 13.65
C PHE A 75 -8.65 2.83 12.76
N ASP A 76 -9.01 3.97 13.33
CA ASP A 76 -9.18 5.19 12.54
C ASP A 76 -7.79 5.66 12.07
N VAL A 77 -7.56 5.52 10.76
CA VAL A 77 -6.31 5.88 10.08
C VAL A 77 -6.54 6.92 8.98
N ARG A 78 -7.67 7.66 9.01
CA ARG A 78 -7.95 8.73 8.05
C ARG A 78 -6.90 9.83 8.06
N GLN A 79 -6.13 9.91 9.15
CA GLN A 79 -4.95 10.76 9.25
C GLN A 79 -3.76 9.96 9.77
N VAL A 80 -2.66 9.96 9.00
CA VAL A 80 -1.40 9.29 9.30
C VAL A 80 -0.23 10.25 9.13
N THR A 81 0.92 9.91 9.70
CA THR A 81 2.15 10.68 9.52
C THR A 81 3.00 10.05 8.42
N LEU A 82 3.18 10.78 7.34
CA LEU A 82 4.10 10.44 6.26
C LEU A 82 5.45 11.10 6.53
N ARG A 83 6.49 10.30 6.51
CA ARG A 83 7.88 10.71 6.59
C ARG A 83 8.48 10.72 5.19
N SER A 84 9.25 11.77 4.88
CA SER A 84 10.00 11.88 3.63
C SER A 84 11.38 12.49 3.88
N PRO A 85 12.38 12.17 3.04
CA PRO A 85 13.66 12.87 3.06
C PRO A 85 13.47 14.39 2.97
N ALA A 86 14.24 15.15 3.71
CA ALA A 86 14.28 16.61 3.55
C ALA A 86 14.89 16.95 2.18
N SER A 87 14.33 17.94 1.51
CA SER A 87 14.92 18.47 0.28
C SER A 87 16.28 19.13 0.59
N GLN A 88 17.22 19.07 -0.35
CA GLN A 88 18.53 19.74 -0.20
C GLN A 88 18.43 21.27 -0.02
N GLN A 89 17.25 21.85 -0.26
CA GLN A 89 16.95 23.27 -0.11
C GLN A 89 16.44 23.66 1.28
N ASP A 90 16.08 22.68 2.11
CA ASP A 90 15.67 22.92 3.49
C ASP A 90 16.90 23.18 4.37
N SER A 91 17.06 24.41 4.85
CA SER A 91 18.09 24.80 5.82
C SER A 91 17.85 24.24 7.22
N SER A 92 16.89 23.33 7.36
CA SER A 92 16.57 22.66 8.63
C SER A 92 17.62 21.61 8.99
N PRO A 93 18.07 21.52 10.25
CA PRO A 93 18.96 20.47 10.70
C PRO A 93 18.31 19.07 10.66
N SER A 94 17.01 19.01 10.51
CA SER A 94 16.27 17.74 10.37
C SER A 94 16.36 17.23 8.94
N ARG A 95 16.94 16.04 8.78
CA ARG A 95 17.01 15.33 7.48
C ARG A 95 15.69 14.64 7.11
N ILE A 96 14.66 14.78 7.89
CA ILE A 96 13.35 14.13 7.71
C ILE A 96 12.26 15.17 7.92
N ASN A 97 11.32 15.19 6.98
CA ASN A 97 10.07 15.94 7.07
C ASN A 97 8.92 14.99 7.40
N GLU A 98 8.12 15.34 8.40
CA GLU A 98 6.91 14.62 8.78
C GLU A 98 5.68 15.47 8.47
N LEU A 99 4.73 14.88 7.75
CA LEU A 99 3.48 15.53 7.36
C LEU A 99 2.28 14.67 7.76
N LYS A 100 1.25 15.30 8.29
CA LYS A 100 -0.06 14.65 8.48
C LYS A 100 -0.79 14.61 7.14
N VAL A 101 -1.14 13.40 6.72
CA VAL A 101 -1.78 13.14 5.43
C VAL A 101 -2.87 12.09 5.58
N THR A 102 -3.80 12.04 4.61
CA THR A 102 -4.64 10.86 4.41
C THR A 102 -3.80 9.73 3.82
N PRO A 103 -3.92 8.48 4.27
CA PRO A 103 -3.20 7.36 3.68
C PRO A 103 -3.38 7.30 2.17
N HIS A 104 -2.30 6.99 1.47
CA HIS A 104 -2.38 6.73 0.03
C HIS A 104 -2.38 5.22 -0.17
N ILE A 105 -3.55 4.66 -0.28
CA ILE A 105 -3.78 3.26 -0.69
C ILE A 105 -4.53 3.28 -2.00
N GLU A 106 -4.04 2.53 -2.98
CA GLU A 106 -4.73 2.27 -4.24
C GLU A 106 -5.39 0.90 -4.16
N GLY A 107 -6.58 0.74 -4.73
CA GLY A 107 -7.32 -0.51 -4.66
C GLY A 107 -8.04 -0.88 -5.93
N ILE A 108 -8.28 -2.19 -6.09
CA ILE A 108 -9.24 -2.77 -7.03
C ILE A 108 -10.34 -3.41 -6.20
N GLN A 109 -11.59 -3.09 -6.54
CA GLN A 109 -12.76 -3.70 -5.94
C GLN A 109 -13.34 -4.74 -6.90
N LEU A 110 -13.66 -5.94 -6.39
CA LEU A 110 -14.35 -7.01 -7.09
C LEU A 110 -15.56 -7.43 -6.24
N ASP A 111 -16.72 -7.49 -6.84
CA ASP A 111 -17.97 -7.93 -6.20
C ASP A 111 -18.27 -7.22 -4.88
N GLY A 112 -17.95 -5.91 -4.84
CA GLY A 112 -18.21 -5.06 -3.65
C GLY A 112 -17.15 -5.15 -2.54
N ARG A 113 -16.10 -5.97 -2.68
CA ARG A 113 -14.99 -6.08 -1.73
C ARG A 113 -13.69 -5.50 -2.28
N LEU A 114 -12.81 -5.05 -1.41
CA LEU A 114 -11.45 -4.67 -1.76
C LEU A 114 -10.61 -5.94 -2.01
N ALA A 115 -10.29 -6.20 -3.26
CA ALA A 115 -9.59 -7.41 -3.68
C ALA A 115 -8.08 -7.19 -3.86
N VAL A 116 -7.69 -5.97 -4.16
CA VAL A 116 -6.28 -5.53 -4.22
C VAL A 116 -6.12 -4.27 -3.42
N ALA A 117 -5.11 -4.22 -2.55
CA ALA A 117 -4.67 -3.03 -1.82
C ALA A 117 -3.19 -2.78 -2.12
N PHE A 118 -2.83 -1.58 -2.55
CA PHE A 118 -1.45 -1.20 -2.86
C PHE A 118 -1.06 0.08 -2.14
N SER A 119 0.03 0.04 -1.38
CA SER A 119 0.66 1.23 -0.80
C SER A 119 1.85 1.67 -1.66
N PRO A 120 1.79 2.83 -2.32
CA PRO A 120 2.96 3.40 -3.01
C PRO A 120 3.98 4.01 -2.04
N TYR A 121 3.64 4.14 -0.76
CA TYR A 121 4.54 4.56 0.32
C TYR A 121 4.86 3.40 1.23
N ASP A 122 6.11 3.36 1.70
CA ASP A 122 6.67 2.29 2.50
C ASP A 122 5.88 2.02 3.79
N LEU A 123 5.46 0.78 3.95
CA LEU A 123 4.88 0.23 5.18
C LEU A 123 5.83 -0.80 5.80
N SER A 124 6.44 -1.65 4.98
CA SER A 124 7.20 -2.81 5.44
C SER A 124 8.46 -2.44 6.23
N CYS A 125 9.29 -1.51 5.74
CA CYS A 125 10.46 -1.07 6.48
C CYS A 125 10.09 -0.38 7.81
N ALA A 126 8.97 0.35 7.84
CA ALA A 126 8.47 0.95 9.07
C ALA A 126 8.03 -0.12 10.08
N LEU A 127 7.38 -1.20 9.63
CA LEU A 127 6.99 -2.32 10.49
C LEU A 127 8.20 -3.05 11.08
N GLU A 128 9.27 -3.21 10.30
CA GLU A 128 10.54 -3.80 10.74
C GLU A 128 11.41 -2.85 11.58
N ASN A 129 10.92 -1.64 11.87
CA ASN A 129 11.68 -0.58 12.54
C ASN A 129 12.99 -0.21 11.79
N GLN A 130 13.02 -0.44 10.50
CA GLN A 130 14.12 -0.07 9.60
C GLN A 130 13.95 1.39 9.18
N VAL A 131 14.49 2.31 9.97
CA VAL A 131 14.40 3.73 9.69
C VAL A 131 15.54 4.16 8.77
N SER A 132 15.23 4.35 7.48
CA SER A 132 16.17 4.99 6.54
C SER A 132 15.81 6.45 6.35
N LEU A 133 16.81 7.33 6.40
CA LEU A 133 16.67 8.76 6.13
C LEU A 133 16.29 9.06 4.67
N GLU A 134 16.51 8.10 3.77
CA GLU A 134 16.23 8.21 2.34
C GLU A 134 14.88 7.64 1.93
N CYS A 135 14.21 6.94 2.84
CA CYS A 135 12.93 6.29 2.56
C CYS A 135 11.74 7.21 2.83
N ARG A 136 10.85 7.29 1.85
CA ARG A 136 9.54 7.89 2.03
C ARG A 136 8.52 6.83 2.43
N GLY A 137 7.90 6.99 3.60
CA GLY A 137 6.96 6.02 4.14
C GLY A 137 6.25 6.53 5.36
N TYR A 138 5.39 5.71 5.93
CA TYR A 138 4.68 6.06 7.16
C TYR A 138 5.59 5.87 8.38
N ILE A 139 5.30 6.59 9.48
CA ILE A 139 5.96 6.27 10.77
C ILE A 139 5.48 4.90 11.24
N GLN A 140 6.30 4.21 12.04
CA GLN A 140 6.05 2.83 12.48
C GLN A 140 4.65 2.63 13.06
N LYS A 141 4.21 3.52 13.96
CA LYS A 141 2.89 3.44 14.59
C LYS A 141 1.75 3.47 13.58
N ASP A 142 1.84 4.34 12.60
CA ASP A 142 0.79 4.52 11.59
C ASP A 142 0.85 3.40 10.52
N ALA A 143 2.07 2.97 10.14
CA ALA A 143 2.27 1.79 9.29
C ALA A 143 1.64 0.53 9.92
N ALA A 144 1.86 0.31 11.22
CA ALA A 144 1.27 -0.82 11.95
C ALA A 144 -0.26 -0.78 11.93
N ARG A 145 -0.87 0.39 12.14
CA ARG A 145 -2.33 0.55 12.10
C ARG A 145 -2.90 0.32 10.71
N VAL A 146 -2.28 0.89 9.68
CA VAL A 146 -2.71 0.69 8.28
C VAL A 146 -2.58 -0.77 7.89
N GLY A 147 -1.44 -1.41 8.19
CA GLY A 147 -1.24 -2.84 7.93
C GLY A 147 -2.24 -3.73 8.68
N SER A 148 -2.50 -3.44 9.97
CA SER A 148 -3.51 -4.15 10.76
C SER A 148 -4.90 -4.00 10.15
N ASN A 149 -5.28 -2.81 9.71
CA ASN A 149 -6.56 -2.58 9.05
C ASN A 149 -6.71 -3.44 7.79
N ILE A 150 -5.67 -3.52 6.94
CA ILE A 150 -5.70 -4.36 5.74
C ILE A 150 -5.90 -5.83 6.10
N VAL A 151 -5.22 -6.32 7.15
CA VAL A 151 -5.36 -7.71 7.61
C VAL A 151 -6.75 -7.97 8.18
N ILE A 152 -7.23 -7.11 9.10
CA ILE A 152 -8.56 -7.26 9.72
C ILE A 152 -9.64 -7.21 8.64
N TYR A 153 -9.57 -6.25 7.73
CA TYR A 153 -10.49 -6.12 6.60
C TYR A 153 -10.55 -7.40 5.75
N ALA A 154 -9.39 -7.96 5.41
CA ALA A 154 -9.31 -9.19 4.61
C ALA A 154 -9.85 -10.44 5.32
N LEU A 155 -9.85 -10.46 6.65
CA LEU A 155 -10.38 -11.58 7.45
C LEU A 155 -11.91 -11.52 7.60
N GLN A 156 -12.54 -10.41 7.24
CA GLN A 156 -13.98 -10.19 7.36
C GLN A 156 -14.72 -10.26 6.02
N GLN A 157 -13.99 -10.50 4.93
CA GLN A 157 -14.52 -10.57 3.55
C GLN A 157 -15.02 -11.97 3.18
#